data_fc6040ce84cda1b65c24c055f901b135
#
_entry.id   fc6040ce84cda1b65c24c055f901b135
#
_cell.length_a   1.000
_cell.length_b   1.000
_cell.length_c   1.000
_cell.angle_alpha   90.00
_cell.angle_beta   90.00
_cell.angle_gamma   90.00
#
_symmetry.space_group_name_H-M   'P 1'
#
loop_
_entity.id
_entity.type
_entity.pdbx_description
1 polymer ?
#
loop_
_entity_poly.entity_id
_entity_poly.type
_entity_poly.pdbx_seq_one_letter_code
_entity_poly.pdbx_strand_id
1 'polypeptide(L)'
;MLQITPQMRILVAVEAVDFRKGIDSLAELCRAKLNTDPFSGCLFVFRSRRATSIKVLVYDGQGFWLATKRLSKGRFRWWPQGEEPARALRVHQAQVLLAAGNPDIDATPVWRPI
;
A
#
# COMPACT_ATOMS: atom_id res chain seq x y z
N MET A 1 6.85 11.52 9.57
CA MET A 1 6.41 10.15 9.77
C MET A 1 5.00 9.95 9.26
N LEU A 2 4.79 8.84 8.56
CA LEU A 2 3.47 8.54 8.03
C LEU A 2 2.54 8.07 9.13
N GLN A 3 1.36 8.66 9.18
CA GLN A 3 0.30 8.21 10.07
C GLN A 3 -0.89 7.80 9.24
N ILE A 4 -1.44 6.63 9.54
CA ILE A 4 -2.66 6.16 8.92
C ILE A 4 -3.82 6.50 9.85
N THR A 5 -4.66 7.42 9.39
CA THR A 5 -5.83 7.85 10.16
C THR A 5 -7.07 7.07 9.71
N PRO A 6 -8.11 6.98 10.56
CA PRO A 6 -9.33 6.27 10.17
C PRO A 6 -10.04 6.87 8.95
N GLN A 7 -9.78 8.14 8.65
CA GLN A 7 -10.41 8.83 7.53
C GLN A 7 -9.69 8.63 6.21
N MET A 8 -8.48 8.07 6.23
CA MET A 8 -7.71 7.89 5.01
C MET A 8 -8.30 6.80 4.14
N ARG A 9 -8.34 7.07 2.85
CA ARG A 9 -8.61 6.03 1.87
C ARG A 9 -7.31 5.32 1.56
N ILE A 10 -7.36 4.00 1.46
CA ILE A 10 -6.18 3.19 1.19
C ILE A 10 -6.48 2.34 -0.02
N LEU A 11 -5.64 2.46 -1.04
CA LEU A 11 -5.74 1.67 -2.26
C LEU A 11 -4.46 0.85 -2.43
N VAL A 12 -4.63 -0.44 -2.64
CA VAL A 12 -3.51 -1.35 -2.88
C VAL A 12 -3.52 -1.71 -4.36
N ALA A 13 -2.42 -1.41 -5.05
CA ALA A 13 -2.27 -1.78 -6.46
C ALA A 13 -2.15 -3.30 -6.56
N VAL A 14 -2.98 -3.90 -7.41
CA VAL A 14 -3.04 -5.35 -7.54
C VAL A 14 -1.78 -5.87 -8.24
N GLU A 15 -1.36 -5.21 -9.31
CA GLU A 15 -0.17 -5.63 -10.05
C GLU A 15 1.11 -5.12 -9.39
N ALA A 16 2.15 -5.93 -9.46
CA ALA A 16 3.48 -5.53 -8.99
C ALA A 16 4.02 -4.40 -9.86
N VAL A 17 4.87 -3.56 -9.27
CA VAL A 17 5.51 -2.45 -9.98
C VAL A 17 7.02 -2.64 -10.01
N ASP A 18 7.64 -1.97 -10.97
CA ASP A 18 9.10 -1.88 -11.02
C ASP A 18 9.56 -0.94 -9.91
N PHE A 19 10.36 -1.45 -8.98
CA PHE A 19 10.79 -0.69 -7.81
C PHE A 19 11.85 0.38 -8.11
N ARG A 20 12.25 0.51 -9.37
CA ARG A 20 13.03 1.67 -9.80
C ARG A 20 12.18 2.92 -9.95
N LYS A 21 10.85 2.77 -9.98
CA LYS A 21 9.94 3.90 -10.08
C LYS A 21 9.98 4.75 -8.81
N GLY A 22 10.18 6.04 -9.00
CA GLY A 22 10.13 7.01 -7.90
C GLY A 22 8.75 7.65 -7.79
N ILE A 23 8.71 8.77 -7.07
CA ILE A 23 7.47 9.48 -6.75
C ILE A 23 6.68 9.83 -8.01
N ASP A 24 7.33 10.47 -8.99
CA ASP A 24 6.62 10.97 -10.18
C ASP A 24 6.04 9.82 -11.00
N SER A 25 6.80 8.75 -11.16
CA SER A 25 6.35 7.58 -11.91
C SER A 25 5.20 6.86 -11.22
N LEU A 26 5.26 6.74 -9.90
CA LEU A 26 4.19 6.11 -9.13
C LEU A 26 2.94 6.98 -9.09
N ALA A 27 3.10 8.31 -9.00
CA ALA A 27 1.97 9.24 -9.06
C ALA A 27 1.26 9.12 -10.41
N GLU A 28 2.03 9.04 -11.50
CA GLU A 28 1.46 8.86 -12.83
C GLU A 28 0.74 7.52 -12.95
N LEU A 29 1.28 6.48 -12.34
CA LEU A 29 0.65 5.16 -12.33
C LEU A 29 -0.70 5.20 -11.60
N CYS A 30 -0.80 5.94 -10.50
CA CYS A 30 -2.06 6.14 -9.80
C CYS A 30 -3.11 6.75 -10.72
N ARG A 31 -2.71 7.75 -11.49
CA ARG A 31 -3.61 8.43 -12.41
C ARG A 31 -3.99 7.55 -13.59
N ALA A 32 -2.99 6.93 -14.23
CA ALA A 32 -3.18 6.19 -15.47
C ALA A 32 -3.77 4.80 -15.25
N LYS A 33 -3.35 4.08 -14.22
CA LYS A 33 -3.74 2.70 -13.99
C LYS A 33 -4.80 2.53 -12.91
N LEU A 34 -4.70 3.32 -11.83
CA LEU A 34 -5.62 3.19 -10.71
C LEU A 34 -6.79 4.17 -10.81
N ASN A 35 -6.79 5.04 -11.81
CA ASN A 35 -7.84 6.04 -12.03
C ASN A 35 -8.13 6.86 -10.78
N THR A 36 -7.09 7.22 -10.05
CA THR A 36 -7.22 7.96 -8.80
C THR A 36 -6.22 9.09 -8.79
N ASP A 37 -6.67 10.24 -8.32
CA ASP A 37 -5.83 11.43 -8.22
C ASP A 37 -4.73 11.20 -7.17
N PRO A 38 -3.44 11.23 -7.55
CA PRO A 38 -2.37 11.03 -6.58
C PRO A 38 -2.30 12.13 -5.52
N PHE A 39 -2.89 13.31 -5.79
CA PHE A 39 -2.92 14.41 -4.83
C PHE A 39 -4.10 14.36 -3.87
N SER A 40 -4.90 13.29 -3.91
CA SER A 40 -6.14 13.19 -3.15
C SER A 40 -5.95 12.95 -1.65
N GLY A 41 -4.73 12.64 -1.21
CA GLY A 41 -4.49 12.23 0.17
C GLY A 41 -4.72 10.74 0.40
N CYS A 42 -5.11 10.02 -0.64
CA CYS A 42 -5.24 8.57 -0.59
C CYS A 42 -3.86 7.95 -0.37
N LEU A 43 -3.80 6.92 0.44
CA LEU A 43 -2.57 6.17 0.67
C LEU A 43 -2.52 5.03 -0.34
N PHE A 44 -1.49 5.04 -1.18
CA PHE A 44 -1.31 4.03 -2.22
C PHE A 44 -0.22 3.06 -1.80
N VAL A 45 -0.49 1.76 -1.95
CA VAL A 45 0.45 0.71 -1.59
C VAL A 45 0.80 -0.09 -2.83
N PHE A 46 2.09 -0.27 -3.09
CA PHE A 46 2.62 -1.01 -4.24
C PHE A 46 3.56 -2.08 -3.75
N ARG A 47 3.63 -3.19 -4.47
CA ARG A 47 4.57 -4.26 -4.14
C ARG A 47 5.60 -4.47 -5.24
N SER A 48 6.75 -4.96 -4.85
CA SER A 48 7.76 -5.43 -5.80
C SER A 48 7.32 -6.76 -6.43
N ARG A 49 7.93 -7.13 -7.54
CA ARG A 49 7.59 -8.37 -8.25
C ARG A 49 7.79 -9.60 -7.39
N ARG A 50 8.82 -9.60 -6.55
CA ARG A 50 9.12 -10.73 -5.66
C ARG A 50 8.31 -10.68 -4.37
N ALA A 51 7.55 -9.61 -4.17
CA ALA A 51 6.75 -9.40 -2.97
C ALA A 51 7.60 -9.37 -1.68
N THR A 52 8.85 -8.96 -1.78
CA THR A 52 9.73 -8.80 -0.64
C THR A 52 9.75 -7.39 -0.11
N SER A 53 9.20 -6.45 -0.88
CA SER A 53 9.19 -5.03 -0.52
C SER A 53 7.89 -4.38 -0.93
N ILE A 54 7.50 -3.36 -0.20
CA ILE A 54 6.37 -2.51 -0.56
C ILE A 54 6.80 -1.05 -0.54
N LYS A 55 6.11 -0.25 -1.32
CA LYS A 55 6.22 1.21 -1.30
C LYS A 55 4.86 1.80 -0.99
N VAL A 56 4.88 2.84 -0.18
CA VAL A 56 3.67 3.56 0.21
C VAL A 56 3.83 5.00 -0.22
N LEU A 57 2.89 5.47 -1.03
CA LEU A 57 2.88 6.83 -1.57
C LEU A 57 1.67 7.57 -1.02
N VAL A 58 1.88 8.76 -0.47
CA VAL A 58 0.79 9.60 0.00
C VAL A 58 1.17 11.07 -0.13
N TYR A 59 0.21 11.89 -0.58
CA TYR A 59 0.35 13.33 -0.63
C TYR A 59 -0.27 13.95 0.62
N ASP A 60 0.50 14.77 1.33
CA ASP A 60 0.08 15.32 2.62
C ASP A 60 -0.44 16.76 2.54
N GLY A 61 -0.66 17.25 1.32
CA GLY A 61 -1.07 18.63 1.08
C GLY A 61 0.09 19.57 0.76
N GLN A 62 1.31 19.14 1.03
CA GLN A 62 2.50 19.93 0.80
C GLN A 62 3.50 19.20 -0.10
N GLY A 63 3.57 17.89 0.00
CA GLY A 63 4.48 17.08 -0.78
C GLY A 63 4.13 15.62 -0.68
N PHE A 64 4.84 14.80 -1.44
CA PHE A 64 4.66 13.36 -1.42
C PHE A 64 5.60 12.68 -0.45
N TRP A 65 5.04 11.75 0.31
CA TRP A 65 5.81 10.78 1.08
C TRP A 65 5.90 9.49 0.28
N LEU A 66 7.10 8.97 0.16
CA LEU A 66 7.32 7.64 -0.42
C LEU A 66 8.13 6.85 0.59
N ALA A 67 7.48 5.90 1.23
CA ALA A 67 8.12 5.04 2.21
C ALA A 67 8.29 3.65 1.61
N THR A 68 9.42 3.02 1.92
CA THR A 68 9.71 1.67 1.46
C THR A 68 9.93 0.77 2.65
N LYS A 69 9.27 -0.38 2.65
CA LYS A 69 9.54 -1.42 3.64
C LYS A 69 10.02 -2.66 2.92
N ARG A 70 11.20 -3.12 3.29
CA ARG A 70 11.78 -4.35 2.78
C ARG A 70 11.84 -5.38 3.90
N LEU A 71 11.26 -6.55 3.67
CA LEU A 71 11.31 -7.61 4.67
C LEU A 71 12.73 -8.19 4.74
N SER A 72 13.22 -8.41 5.95
CA SER A 72 14.53 -9.03 6.14
C SER A 72 14.48 -10.52 5.84
N LYS A 73 13.31 -11.14 5.99
CA LYS A 73 13.06 -12.54 5.67
C LYS A 73 11.66 -12.70 5.10
N GLY A 74 11.52 -13.65 4.17
CA GLY A 74 10.22 -13.99 3.62
C GLY A 74 9.69 -12.95 2.67
N ARG A 75 8.41 -13.00 2.45
CA ARG A 75 7.73 -12.12 1.51
C ARG A 75 6.33 -11.80 2.02
N PHE A 76 5.70 -10.80 1.40
CA PHE A 76 4.30 -10.49 1.63
C PHE A 76 3.48 -11.59 0.95
N ARG A 77 2.98 -12.54 1.74
CA ARG A 77 2.32 -13.73 1.21
C ARG A 77 0.92 -13.47 0.72
N TRP A 78 0.25 -12.50 1.32
CA TRP A 78 -1.08 -12.10 0.89
C TRP A 78 -1.00 -10.82 0.08
N TRP A 79 -1.70 -10.80 -1.04
CA TRP A 79 -1.85 -9.59 -1.85
C TRP A 79 -3.20 -9.66 -2.57
N PRO A 80 -3.90 -8.53 -2.74
CA PRO A 80 -5.16 -8.53 -3.47
C PRO A 80 -4.96 -9.04 -4.90
N GLN A 81 -5.91 -9.84 -5.37
CA GLN A 81 -5.91 -10.41 -6.71
C GLN A 81 -7.22 -10.07 -7.40
N GLY A 82 -7.25 -10.19 -8.71
CA GLY A 82 -8.43 -9.96 -9.49
C GLY A 82 -8.15 -9.09 -10.69
N GLU A 83 -9.21 -8.73 -11.41
CA GLU A 83 -9.12 -7.93 -12.62
C GLU A 83 -9.05 -6.44 -12.35
N GLU A 84 -9.51 -6.00 -11.19
CA GLU A 84 -9.45 -4.60 -10.82
C GLU A 84 -8.00 -4.17 -10.61
N PRO A 85 -7.63 -2.95 -11.05
CA PRO A 85 -6.24 -2.49 -10.90
C PRO A 85 -5.86 -2.19 -9.46
N ALA A 86 -6.83 -1.92 -8.59
CA ALA A 86 -6.59 -1.61 -7.19
C ALA A 86 -7.72 -2.14 -6.33
N ARG A 87 -7.39 -2.41 -5.08
CA ARG A 87 -8.39 -2.80 -4.08
C ARG A 87 -8.32 -1.84 -2.90
N ALA A 88 -9.48 -1.32 -2.49
CA ALA A 88 -9.58 -0.48 -1.31
C ALA A 88 -9.51 -1.34 -0.05
N LEU A 89 -8.76 -0.88 0.94
CA LEU A 89 -8.68 -1.54 2.24
C LEU A 89 -9.11 -0.58 3.33
N ARG A 90 -9.64 -1.14 4.39
CA ARG A 90 -9.86 -0.40 5.63
C ARG A 90 -8.52 -0.23 6.35
N VAL A 91 -8.43 0.77 7.22
CA VAL A 91 -7.20 1.03 7.97
C VAL A 91 -6.70 -0.21 8.68
N HIS A 92 -7.60 -0.93 9.34
CA HIS A 92 -7.29 -2.17 10.03
C HIS A 92 -6.67 -3.21 9.09
N GLN A 93 -7.28 -3.40 7.92
CA GLN A 93 -6.76 -4.34 6.92
C GLN A 93 -5.39 -3.91 6.39
N ALA A 94 -5.22 -2.61 6.18
CA ALA A 94 -3.94 -2.09 5.72
C ALA A 94 -2.83 -2.32 6.74
N GLN A 95 -3.13 -2.18 8.03
CA GLN A 95 -2.17 -2.45 9.08
C GLN A 95 -1.71 -3.91 9.06
N VAL A 96 -2.65 -4.83 8.84
CA VAL A 96 -2.32 -6.25 8.72
C VAL A 96 -1.42 -6.49 7.50
N LEU A 97 -1.78 -5.90 6.36
CA LEU A 97 -0.98 -6.03 5.13
C LEU A 97 0.43 -5.51 5.33
N LEU A 98 0.57 -4.32 5.92
CA LEU A 98 1.88 -3.69 6.12
C LEU A 98 2.76 -4.50 7.06
N ALA A 99 2.16 -5.30 7.92
CA ALA A 99 2.87 -6.22 8.82
C ALA A 99 3.08 -7.60 8.19
N ALA A 100 2.82 -7.73 6.88
CA ALA A 100 2.95 -8.97 6.11
C ALA A 100 1.96 -10.07 6.52
N GLY A 101 0.83 -9.68 7.11
CA GLY A 101 -0.24 -10.60 7.45
C GLY A 101 -1.28 -10.73 6.34
N ASN A 102 -2.32 -11.49 6.60
CA ASN A 102 -3.42 -11.70 5.68
C ASN A 102 -4.69 -11.00 6.19
N PRO A 103 -5.08 -9.86 5.59
CA PRO A 103 -6.25 -9.11 6.04
C PRO A 103 -7.56 -9.87 5.95
N ASP A 104 -7.66 -10.88 5.09
CA ASP A 104 -8.89 -11.66 4.91
C ASP A 104 -9.07 -12.70 6.02
N ILE A 105 -7.98 -13.12 6.65
CA ILE A 105 -8.01 -14.13 7.72
C ILE A 105 -7.84 -13.48 9.08
N ASP A 106 -6.86 -12.59 9.22
CA ASP A 106 -6.52 -11.94 10.47
C ASP A 106 -7.46 -10.77 10.72
N ALA A 107 -8.60 -11.06 11.34
CA ALA A 107 -9.57 -10.02 11.69
C ALA A 107 -9.17 -9.22 12.92
N THR A 108 -8.20 -9.71 13.69
CA THR A 108 -7.74 -9.05 14.91
C THR A 108 -6.61 -8.09 14.59
N PRO A 109 -6.44 -7.02 15.40
CA PRO A 109 -5.33 -6.10 15.22
C PRO A 109 -3.98 -6.82 15.25
N VAL A 110 -3.03 -6.30 14.48
CA VAL A 110 -1.68 -6.85 14.39
C VAL A 110 -1.00 -6.86 15.75
N TRP A 111 -1.16 -5.78 16.50
CA TRP A 111 -0.68 -5.72 17.87
C TRP A 111 -1.73 -6.26 18.80
N ARG A 112 -1.31 -6.98 19.80
CA ARG A 112 -2.20 -7.49 20.85
C ARG A 112 -1.54 -7.38 22.20
N PRO A 113 -2.31 -7.07 23.24
CA PRO A 113 -1.78 -7.26 24.58
C PRO A 113 -1.56 -8.75 24.81
N ILE A 114 -0.48 -9.05 25.40
CA ILE A 114 -0.12 -10.43 25.72
C ILE A 114 -0.54 -10.78 27.12
#